data_1c68a83eb044116b241ece9a3bb3b30d
#
_entry.id   1c68a83eb044116b241ece9a3bb3b30d
#
_cell.length_a   1.000
_cell.length_b   1.000
_cell.length_c   1.000
_cell.angle_alpha   90.00
_cell.angle_beta   90.00
_cell.angle_gamma   90.00
#
_symmetry.space_group_name_H-M   'P 1'
#
loop_
_entity.id
_entity.type
_entity.pdbx_description
1 polymer ?
#
loop_
_entity_poly.entity_id
_entity_poly.type
_entity_poly.pdbx_seq_one_letter_code
_entity_poly.pdbx_strand_id
1 'polypeptide(L)'
;ASFNNLSEINEKVEVAISHAKHVGGARVELAKVPPNDQIVAPHMGEDPRQISIADKKQILDNYVQIILSTPGVQTANVGYSDSYRQTYFANSEGAFVQQERLDVNMRLSAMARANSDVQQAGISLGSLGDFSFVRSLDSEAKDVAQRAVELLSAPQVKGGPHTVILDPVLAGVFIHEAFGHLSEADHVYEEKRLQEIMYMGRRFGDKHLNVVDGAALPELRGSYAYDDEGTPSTKTHLIKDGLLIGRLHSRETAAAMGETPTGNARAINYRFPPIVRMTNTYIEPGEATLEDLLSGVKEGVYARNWYGGMTSMEMFTFSAGEAYMIRDGKVEELLRP
;
A
#
# COMPACT_ATOMS: atom_id res chain seq x y z
N ALA A 1 11.91 23.11 11.51
CA ALA A 1 11.26 23.36 12.81
C ALA A 1 9.75 23.10 12.68
N SER A 2 9.13 22.59 13.73
CA SER A 2 7.70 22.30 13.77
C SER A 2 7.04 23.09 14.90
N PHE A 3 5.78 23.49 14.69
CA PHE A 3 4.99 24.23 15.67
C PHE A 3 3.49 23.86 15.56
N ASN A 4 2.76 24.04 16.64
CA ASN A 4 1.32 23.78 16.68
C ASN A 4 0.47 25.06 16.81
N ASN A 5 1.11 26.19 17.05
CA ASN A 5 0.45 27.46 17.24
C ASN A 5 1.09 28.53 16.35
N LEU A 6 0.26 29.30 15.62
CA LEU A 6 0.73 30.36 14.72
C LEU A 6 1.53 31.45 15.46
N SER A 7 1.29 31.68 16.76
CA SER A 7 2.09 32.62 17.54
C SER A 7 3.56 32.22 17.68
N GLU A 8 3.91 30.94 17.46
CA GLU A 8 5.27 30.41 17.57
C GLU A 8 6.09 30.57 16.27
N ILE A 9 5.45 31.00 15.18
CA ILE A 9 6.04 30.99 13.84
C ILE A 9 7.38 31.72 13.79
N ASN A 10 7.45 32.95 14.30
CA ASN A 10 8.65 33.78 14.23
C ASN A 10 9.80 33.13 15.01
N GLU A 11 9.56 32.66 16.23
CA GLU A 11 10.56 31.96 17.03
C GLU A 11 11.07 30.70 16.32
N LYS A 12 10.19 29.90 15.75
CA LYS A 12 10.56 28.65 15.04
C LYS A 12 11.31 28.92 13.74
N VAL A 13 11.01 30.00 13.05
CA VAL A 13 11.76 30.43 11.86
C VAL A 13 13.17 30.83 12.25
N GLU A 14 13.35 31.63 13.31
CA GLU A 14 14.69 32.00 13.80
C GLU A 14 15.51 30.78 14.23
N VAL A 15 14.89 29.84 14.93
CA VAL A 15 15.52 28.56 15.31
C VAL A 15 15.95 27.78 14.07
N ALA A 16 15.08 27.66 13.06
CA ALA A 16 15.39 26.95 11.82
C ALA A 16 16.58 27.59 11.07
N ILE A 17 16.58 28.92 10.95
CA ILE A 17 17.68 29.68 10.34
C ILE A 17 18.98 29.48 11.12
N SER A 18 18.93 29.56 12.45
CA SER A 18 20.10 29.32 13.32
C SER A 18 20.67 27.91 13.12
N HIS A 19 19.80 26.88 13.14
CA HIS A 19 20.24 25.51 12.91
C HIS A 19 20.86 25.33 11.52
N ALA A 20 20.23 25.84 10.47
CA ALA A 20 20.75 25.74 9.11
C ALA A 20 22.14 26.37 8.94
N LYS A 21 22.44 27.44 9.69
CA LYS A 21 23.76 28.09 9.68
C LYS A 21 24.84 27.30 10.44
N HIS A 22 24.45 26.50 11.42
CA HIS A 22 25.38 25.73 12.25
C HIS A 22 25.60 24.29 11.77
N VAL A 23 24.66 23.73 11.02
CA VAL A 23 24.82 22.42 10.39
C VAL A 23 25.71 22.60 9.16
N GLY A 24 27.01 22.37 9.32
CA GLY A 24 27.95 22.26 8.20
C GLY A 24 27.65 20.96 7.41
N GLY A 25 27.81 20.98 6.10
CA GLY A 25 27.64 19.81 5.25
C GLY A 25 27.74 20.17 3.77
N ALA A 26 27.69 19.17 2.90
CA ALA A 26 27.58 19.37 1.48
C ALA A 26 26.26 20.09 1.16
N ARG A 27 26.29 20.99 0.19
CA ARG A 27 25.10 21.66 -0.29
C ARG A 27 24.18 20.62 -0.94
N VAL A 28 22.97 20.49 -0.42
CA VAL A 28 21.92 19.67 -1.05
C VAL A 28 21.33 20.48 -2.21
N GLU A 29 21.34 19.89 -3.39
CA GLU A 29 20.65 20.42 -4.56
C GLU A 29 19.32 19.71 -4.72
N LEU A 30 18.25 20.45 -5.03
CA LEU A 30 16.93 19.91 -5.32
C LEU A 30 16.65 19.98 -6.80
N ALA A 31 16.15 18.92 -7.39
CA ALA A 31 15.68 18.93 -8.77
C ALA A 31 14.60 20.00 -8.95
N LYS A 32 14.66 20.72 -10.04
CA LYS A 32 13.70 21.78 -10.35
C LYS A 32 12.35 21.19 -10.72
N VAL A 33 11.31 21.69 -10.08
CA VAL A 33 9.91 21.40 -10.40
C VAL A 33 9.23 22.73 -10.68
N PRO A 34 8.44 22.85 -11.76
CA PRO A 34 7.66 24.07 -11.99
C PRO A 34 6.78 24.40 -10.78
N PRO A 35 6.67 25.67 -10.37
CA PRO A 35 5.80 26.04 -9.26
C PRO A 35 4.35 25.73 -9.62
N ASN A 36 3.64 25.14 -8.68
CA ASN A 36 2.22 24.81 -8.81
C ASN A 36 1.41 25.67 -7.85
N ASP A 37 0.34 26.27 -8.34
CA ASP A 37 -0.65 26.99 -7.54
C ASP A 37 -1.99 26.31 -7.73
N GLN A 38 -2.33 25.39 -6.83
CA GLN A 38 -3.46 24.47 -6.99
C GLN A 38 -4.21 24.24 -5.69
N ILE A 39 -5.53 24.15 -5.82
CA ILE A 39 -6.44 23.66 -4.78
C ILE A 39 -7.05 22.36 -5.29
N VAL A 40 -6.72 21.26 -4.60
CA VAL A 40 -7.16 19.91 -4.95
C VAL A 40 -8.22 19.47 -3.95
N ALA A 41 -9.45 19.40 -4.42
CA ALA A 41 -10.56 18.84 -3.64
C ALA A 41 -10.40 17.30 -3.48
N PRO A 42 -10.92 16.71 -2.41
CA PRO A 42 -10.92 15.27 -2.25
C PRO A 42 -11.86 14.63 -3.28
N HIS A 43 -11.53 13.44 -3.74
CA HIS A 43 -12.54 12.59 -4.38
C HIS A 43 -13.66 12.33 -3.37
N MET A 44 -14.92 12.40 -3.81
CA MET A 44 -16.06 12.32 -2.90
C MET A 44 -17.18 11.47 -3.50
N GLY A 45 -17.41 10.30 -2.88
CA GLY A 45 -18.63 9.53 -3.03
C GLY A 45 -19.61 9.86 -1.89
N GLU A 46 -20.03 8.87 -1.11
CA GLU A 46 -20.83 9.11 0.11
C GLU A 46 -19.89 9.61 1.23
N ASP A 47 -20.05 10.87 1.62
CA ASP A 47 -19.19 11.52 2.63
C ASP A 47 -19.38 10.90 4.03
N PRO A 48 -18.38 10.20 4.59
CA PRO A 48 -18.49 9.58 5.92
C PRO A 48 -18.72 10.57 7.06
N ARG A 49 -18.40 11.84 6.87
CA ARG A 49 -18.59 12.90 7.87
C ARG A 49 -20.06 13.26 8.06
N GLN A 50 -20.90 12.93 7.06
CA GLN A 50 -22.35 13.14 7.11
C GLN A 50 -23.10 11.97 7.73
N ILE A 51 -22.41 10.84 7.99
CA ILE A 51 -22.99 9.64 8.58
C ILE A 51 -22.83 9.71 10.09
N SER A 52 -23.92 9.57 10.82
CA SER A 52 -23.86 9.61 12.28
C SER A 52 -23.06 8.43 12.86
N ILE A 53 -22.44 8.64 14.01
CA ILE A 53 -21.73 7.56 14.74
C ILE A 53 -22.70 6.42 15.08
N ALA A 54 -23.97 6.72 15.35
CA ALA A 54 -24.99 5.72 15.65
C ALA A 54 -25.26 4.83 14.44
N ASP A 55 -25.39 5.41 13.23
CA ASP A 55 -25.62 4.65 11.99
C ASP A 55 -24.38 3.81 11.65
N LYS A 56 -23.19 4.38 11.76
CA LYS A 56 -21.93 3.65 11.58
C LYS A 56 -21.90 2.44 12.52
N LYS A 57 -22.15 2.66 13.81
CA LYS A 57 -22.19 1.58 14.80
C LYS A 57 -23.21 0.50 14.45
N GLN A 58 -24.41 0.87 14.02
CA GLN A 58 -25.44 -0.09 13.65
C GLN A 58 -25.00 -1.00 12.49
N ILE A 59 -24.33 -0.44 11.49
CA ILE A 59 -23.79 -1.22 10.37
C ILE A 59 -22.71 -2.21 10.88
N LEU A 60 -21.81 -1.75 11.73
CA LEU A 60 -20.77 -2.61 12.30
C LEU A 60 -21.35 -3.72 13.16
N ASP A 61 -22.34 -3.39 14.00
CA ASP A 61 -23.04 -4.37 14.85
C ASP A 61 -23.72 -5.45 13.99
N ASN A 62 -24.30 -5.09 12.83
CA ASN A 62 -24.85 -6.06 11.90
C ASN A 62 -23.78 -7.04 11.39
N TYR A 63 -22.60 -6.57 10.97
CA TYR A 63 -21.51 -7.44 10.56
C TYR A 63 -21.00 -8.34 11.68
N VAL A 64 -20.92 -7.83 12.90
CA VAL A 64 -20.61 -8.64 14.09
C VAL A 64 -21.63 -9.78 14.24
N GLN A 65 -22.93 -9.49 14.12
CA GLN A 65 -23.98 -10.52 14.22
C GLN A 65 -23.88 -11.53 13.08
N ILE A 66 -23.64 -11.10 11.84
CA ILE A 66 -23.45 -12.00 10.70
C ILE A 66 -22.29 -12.95 10.98
N ILE A 67 -21.13 -12.44 11.38
CA ILE A 67 -19.93 -13.25 11.68
C ILE A 67 -20.22 -14.24 12.82
N LEU A 68 -20.77 -13.78 13.94
CA LEU A 68 -21.06 -14.61 15.10
C LEU A 68 -22.18 -15.63 14.87
N SER A 69 -23.04 -15.45 13.88
CA SER A 69 -24.08 -16.42 13.52
C SER A 69 -23.54 -17.71 12.89
N THR A 70 -22.28 -17.71 12.45
CA THR A 70 -21.64 -18.88 11.86
C THR A 70 -21.21 -19.86 12.93
N PRO A 71 -21.72 -21.12 12.95
CA PRO A 71 -21.36 -22.11 13.93
C PRO A 71 -19.84 -22.38 13.95
N GLY A 72 -19.22 -22.39 15.13
CA GLY A 72 -17.78 -22.58 15.29
C GLY A 72 -16.98 -21.27 15.41
N VAL A 73 -17.55 -20.14 15.04
CA VAL A 73 -16.96 -18.82 15.29
C VAL A 73 -17.15 -18.44 16.77
N GLN A 74 -16.07 -18.00 17.41
CA GLN A 74 -16.12 -17.56 18.81
C GLN A 74 -15.95 -16.04 18.96
N THR A 75 -15.25 -15.39 18.02
CA THR A 75 -14.98 -13.96 18.10
C THR A 75 -15.13 -13.31 16.74
N ALA A 76 -15.79 -12.17 16.72
CA ALA A 76 -15.85 -11.26 15.59
C ALA A 76 -15.11 -9.96 15.96
N ASN A 77 -14.28 -9.46 15.06
CA ASN A 77 -13.69 -8.15 15.17
C ASN A 77 -13.99 -7.36 13.89
N VAL A 78 -14.80 -6.31 14.05
CA VAL A 78 -15.21 -5.41 12.99
C VAL A 78 -14.72 -4.02 13.32
N GLY A 79 -13.80 -3.50 12.50
CA GLY A 79 -13.18 -2.21 12.70
C GLY A 79 -13.51 -1.24 11.56
N TYR A 80 -13.84 -0.02 11.91
CA TYR A 80 -14.04 1.08 10.98
C TYR A 80 -13.19 2.28 11.39
N SER A 81 -12.63 2.96 10.42
CA SER A 81 -12.04 4.28 10.63
C SER A 81 -12.19 5.15 9.39
N ASP A 82 -12.44 6.42 9.61
CA ASP A 82 -12.29 7.46 8.61
C ASP A 82 -11.33 8.54 9.10
N SER A 83 -10.67 9.21 8.18
CA SER A 83 -9.82 10.36 8.49
C SER A 83 -9.88 11.39 7.38
N TYR A 84 -10.11 12.64 7.77
CA TYR A 84 -10.01 13.80 6.90
C TYR A 84 -8.72 14.55 7.19
N ARG A 85 -7.97 14.84 6.13
CA ARG A 85 -6.75 15.63 6.21
C ARG A 85 -6.77 16.72 5.16
N GLN A 86 -6.40 17.92 5.56
CA GLN A 86 -6.13 19.05 4.68
C GLN A 86 -4.66 19.42 4.87
N THR A 87 -3.95 19.52 3.77
CA THR A 87 -2.53 19.90 3.74
C THR A 87 -2.34 21.16 2.92
N TYR A 88 -1.43 22.00 3.38
CA TYR A 88 -0.98 23.19 2.69
C TYR A 88 0.53 23.09 2.53
N PHE A 89 1.00 23.21 1.32
CA PHE A 89 2.41 23.28 0.99
C PHE A 89 2.72 24.61 0.32
N ALA A 90 3.79 25.26 0.73
CA ALA A 90 4.34 26.44 0.07
C ALA A 90 5.85 26.44 0.13
N ASN A 91 6.50 26.93 -0.90
CA ASN A 91 7.96 27.06 -0.95
C ASN A 91 8.41 28.41 -1.52
N SER A 92 9.71 28.70 -1.39
CA SER A 92 10.32 29.93 -1.90
C SER A 92 10.44 29.99 -3.43
N GLU A 93 10.16 28.90 -4.13
CA GLU A 93 10.14 28.83 -5.60
C GLU A 93 8.78 29.25 -6.19
N GLY A 94 7.81 29.59 -5.32
CA GLY A 94 6.48 30.11 -5.73
C GLY A 94 5.40 29.04 -5.82
N ALA A 95 5.63 27.83 -5.36
CA ALA A 95 4.58 26.82 -5.28
C ALA A 95 3.66 27.09 -4.09
N PHE A 96 2.35 26.90 -4.29
CA PHE A 96 1.34 26.82 -3.26
C PHE A 96 0.34 25.72 -3.63
N VAL A 97 0.24 24.70 -2.79
CA VAL A 97 -0.67 23.56 -3.02
C VAL A 97 -1.50 23.33 -1.76
N GLN A 98 -2.81 23.37 -1.92
CA GLN A 98 -3.76 22.91 -0.93
C GLN A 98 -4.34 21.59 -1.40
N GLN A 99 -4.27 20.53 -0.58
CA GLN A 99 -4.87 19.24 -0.88
C GLN A 99 -5.76 18.78 0.27
N GLU A 100 -6.89 18.22 -0.09
CA GLU A 100 -7.78 17.54 0.84
C GLU A 100 -7.82 16.05 0.55
N ARG A 101 -7.84 15.26 1.61
CA ARG A 101 -7.90 13.81 1.52
C ARG A 101 -8.85 13.26 2.56
N LEU A 102 -9.68 12.32 2.14
CA LEU A 102 -10.61 11.61 3.01
C LEU A 102 -10.41 10.10 2.81
N ASP A 103 -9.90 9.43 3.82
CA ASP A 103 -9.69 7.99 3.81
C ASP A 103 -10.82 7.29 4.59
N VAL A 104 -11.32 6.18 4.05
CA VAL A 104 -12.28 5.30 4.72
C VAL A 104 -11.71 3.88 4.74
N ASN A 105 -11.72 3.25 5.92
CA ASN A 105 -11.17 1.92 6.11
C ASN A 105 -12.17 1.02 6.84
N MET A 106 -12.21 -0.24 6.41
CA MET A 106 -13.03 -1.29 7.02
C MET A 106 -12.20 -2.55 7.19
N ARG A 107 -12.32 -3.20 8.35
CA ARG A 107 -11.72 -4.49 8.64
C ARG A 107 -12.76 -5.43 9.18
N LEU A 108 -12.84 -6.62 8.61
CA LEU A 108 -13.66 -7.73 9.09
C LEU A 108 -12.74 -8.88 9.45
N SER A 109 -12.90 -9.48 10.62
CA SER A 109 -12.21 -10.71 10.96
C SER A 109 -13.04 -11.60 11.88
N ALA A 110 -12.88 -12.90 11.70
CA ALA A 110 -13.50 -13.95 12.49
C ALA A 110 -12.42 -14.85 13.08
N MET A 111 -12.65 -15.31 14.31
CA MET A 111 -11.84 -16.35 14.95
C MET A 111 -12.74 -17.54 15.27
N ALA A 112 -12.38 -18.69 14.74
CA ALA A 112 -13.05 -19.96 15.00
C ALA A 112 -12.17 -20.86 15.87
N ARG A 113 -12.81 -21.74 16.64
CA ARG A 113 -12.10 -22.64 17.54
C ARG A 113 -12.72 -24.03 17.56
N ALA A 114 -11.88 -25.05 17.50
CA ALA A 114 -12.25 -26.45 17.76
C ALA A 114 -11.23 -27.04 18.74
N ASN A 115 -11.68 -27.37 19.95
CA ASN A 115 -10.81 -27.84 21.05
C ASN A 115 -9.69 -26.83 21.35
N SER A 116 -8.42 -27.22 21.14
CA SER A 116 -7.24 -26.37 21.31
C SER A 116 -6.82 -25.63 20.04
N ASP A 117 -7.37 -26.00 18.88
CA ASP A 117 -7.06 -25.35 17.60
C ASP A 117 -7.86 -24.06 17.42
N VAL A 118 -7.19 -22.99 17.02
CA VAL A 118 -7.76 -21.67 16.81
C VAL A 118 -7.30 -21.19 15.44
N GLN A 119 -8.25 -20.84 14.60
CA GLN A 119 -7.99 -20.30 13.27
C GLN A 119 -8.66 -18.95 13.08
N GLN A 120 -8.05 -18.12 12.29
CA GLN A 120 -8.53 -16.75 12.01
C GLN A 120 -8.58 -16.50 10.51
N ALA A 121 -9.61 -15.82 10.07
CA ALA A 121 -9.69 -15.23 8.73
C ALA A 121 -10.08 -13.76 8.83
N GLY A 122 -9.70 -12.97 7.83
CA GLY A 122 -10.05 -11.54 7.80
C GLY A 122 -9.76 -10.90 6.46
N ILE A 123 -10.37 -9.72 6.26
CA ILE A 123 -10.12 -8.84 5.13
C ILE A 123 -9.99 -7.40 5.60
N SER A 124 -9.24 -6.60 4.85
CA SER A 124 -9.16 -5.15 5.01
C SER A 124 -9.52 -4.49 3.69
N LEU A 125 -10.45 -3.54 3.75
CA LEU A 125 -10.96 -2.79 2.60
C LEU A 125 -10.82 -1.30 2.86
N GLY A 126 -10.81 -0.49 1.81
CA GLY A 126 -10.77 0.95 1.97
C GLY A 126 -11.01 1.69 0.66
N SER A 127 -11.41 2.95 0.79
CA SER A 127 -11.61 3.86 -0.33
C SER A 127 -11.07 5.25 -0.01
N LEU A 128 -10.97 6.08 -1.05
CA LEU A 128 -10.84 7.53 -0.92
C LEU A 128 -12.23 8.16 -1.03
N GLY A 129 -12.67 8.85 0.03
CA GLY A 129 -13.84 9.69 0.02
C GLY A 129 -15.19 9.01 -0.18
N ASP A 130 -15.29 7.69 -0.06
CA ASP A 130 -16.55 7.00 -0.26
C ASP A 130 -16.86 6.01 0.87
N PHE A 131 -17.98 6.27 1.56
CA PHE A 131 -18.52 5.41 2.61
C PHE A 131 -19.42 4.29 2.06
N SER A 132 -19.91 4.41 0.84
CA SER A 132 -20.98 3.52 0.29
C SER A 132 -20.59 2.05 0.35
N PHE A 133 -19.31 1.71 0.12
CA PHE A 133 -18.85 0.32 0.17
C PHE A 133 -19.00 -0.30 1.58
N VAL A 134 -18.98 0.51 2.65
CA VAL A 134 -19.14 0.03 4.03
C VAL A 134 -20.52 -0.57 4.27
N ARG A 135 -21.53 -0.21 3.44
CA ARG A 135 -22.92 -0.66 3.60
C ARG A 135 -23.22 -2.02 3.00
N SER A 136 -22.32 -2.59 2.20
CA SER A 136 -22.59 -3.75 1.36
C SER A 136 -21.57 -4.89 1.56
N LEU A 137 -21.16 -5.15 2.80
CA LEU A 137 -20.17 -6.16 3.14
C LEU A 137 -20.75 -7.41 3.81
N ASP A 138 -22.05 -7.69 3.62
CA ASP A 138 -22.69 -8.86 4.23
C ASP A 138 -22.13 -10.18 3.70
N SER A 139 -21.80 -10.26 2.40
CA SER A 139 -21.15 -11.42 1.78
C SER A 139 -19.74 -11.62 2.33
N GLU A 140 -18.96 -10.55 2.37
CA GLU A 140 -17.58 -10.57 2.90
C GLU A 140 -17.55 -10.99 4.37
N ALA A 141 -18.52 -10.53 5.17
CA ALA A 141 -18.63 -10.91 6.58
C ALA A 141 -18.94 -12.43 6.72
N LYS A 142 -19.83 -12.98 5.87
CA LYS A 142 -20.11 -14.43 5.83
C LYS A 142 -18.90 -15.22 5.37
N ASP A 143 -18.23 -14.78 4.31
CA ASP A 143 -17.06 -15.45 3.73
C ASP A 143 -15.91 -15.52 4.73
N VAL A 144 -15.64 -14.41 5.45
CA VAL A 144 -14.62 -14.37 6.50
C VAL A 144 -14.96 -15.35 7.64
N ALA A 145 -16.22 -15.40 8.07
CA ALA A 145 -16.66 -16.30 9.12
C ALA A 145 -16.55 -17.78 8.71
N GLN A 146 -17.05 -18.12 7.52
CA GLN A 146 -16.99 -19.45 6.96
C GLN A 146 -15.54 -19.93 6.80
N ARG A 147 -14.66 -19.06 6.29
CA ARG A 147 -13.25 -19.33 6.09
C ARG A 147 -12.53 -19.65 7.41
N ALA A 148 -12.79 -18.89 8.47
CA ALA A 148 -12.20 -19.17 9.78
C ALA A 148 -12.55 -20.57 10.28
N VAL A 149 -13.79 -21.03 10.01
CA VAL A 149 -14.25 -22.37 10.38
C VAL A 149 -13.61 -23.45 9.50
N GLU A 150 -13.55 -23.23 8.18
CA GLU A 150 -12.95 -24.18 7.22
C GLU A 150 -11.46 -24.42 7.51
N LEU A 151 -10.73 -23.39 7.90
CA LEU A 151 -9.31 -23.49 8.28
C LEU A 151 -9.08 -24.47 9.46
N LEU A 152 -10.05 -24.70 10.34
CA LEU A 152 -9.92 -25.67 11.43
C LEU A 152 -9.72 -27.12 10.94
N SER A 153 -10.28 -27.45 9.78
CA SER A 153 -10.17 -28.78 9.16
C SER A 153 -9.19 -28.84 7.99
N ALA A 154 -8.69 -27.68 7.54
CA ALA A 154 -7.79 -27.60 6.42
C ALA A 154 -6.43 -28.27 6.74
N PRO A 155 -5.85 -29.05 5.81
CA PRO A 155 -4.51 -29.60 6.00
C PRO A 155 -3.47 -28.48 5.98
N GLN A 156 -2.38 -28.70 6.72
CA GLN A 156 -1.26 -27.77 6.70
C GLN A 156 -0.48 -27.87 5.39
N VAL A 157 -0.09 -26.73 4.83
CA VAL A 157 0.79 -26.71 3.66
C VAL A 157 2.16 -27.32 4.03
N LYS A 158 2.71 -28.14 3.15
CA LYS A 158 4.05 -28.67 3.34
C LYS A 158 5.07 -27.60 3.00
N GLY A 159 6.05 -27.39 3.87
CA GLY A 159 7.17 -26.48 3.58
C GLY A 159 8.00 -26.97 2.40
N GLY A 160 8.54 -26.03 1.63
CA GLY A 160 9.41 -26.32 0.50
C GLY A 160 9.11 -25.43 -0.73
N PRO A 161 9.81 -25.66 -1.84
CA PRO A 161 9.55 -24.97 -3.11
C PRO A 161 8.21 -25.42 -3.70
N HIS A 162 7.39 -24.45 -4.10
CA HIS A 162 6.12 -24.67 -4.79
C HIS A 162 6.01 -23.75 -6.00
N THR A 163 5.30 -24.21 -7.03
CA THR A 163 4.74 -23.30 -8.02
C THR A 163 3.56 -22.58 -7.39
N VAL A 164 3.58 -21.26 -7.38
CA VAL A 164 2.55 -20.46 -6.71
C VAL A 164 1.90 -19.51 -7.71
N ILE A 165 0.56 -19.51 -7.75
CA ILE A 165 -0.23 -18.45 -8.36
C ILE A 165 -0.69 -17.52 -7.24
N LEU A 166 -0.46 -16.22 -7.39
CA LEU A 166 -0.90 -15.19 -6.46
C LEU A 166 -2.16 -14.53 -7.02
N ASP A 167 -3.14 -14.29 -6.15
CA ASP A 167 -4.25 -13.41 -6.53
C ASP A 167 -3.77 -11.96 -6.68
N PRO A 168 -4.55 -11.05 -7.32
CA PRO A 168 -4.12 -9.66 -7.52
C PRO A 168 -3.76 -8.92 -6.23
N VAL A 169 -4.44 -9.21 -5.11
CA VAL A 169 -4.18 -8.56 -3.82
C VAL A 169 -2.82 -8.99 -3.27
N LEU A 170 -2.57 -10.29 -3.24
CA LEU A 170 -1.30 -10.82 -2.74
C LEU A 170 -0.13 -10.53 -3.70
N ALA A 171 -0.37 -10.49 -5.01
CA ALA A 171 0.61 -10.06 -6.01
C ALA A 171 1.04 -8.59 -5.79
N GLY A 172 0.10 -7.73 -5.36
CA GLY A 172 0.40 -6.36 -4.94
C GLY A 172 1.34 -6.32 -3.74
N VAL A 173 1.07 -7.11 -2.70
CA VAL A 173 1.96 -7.21 -1.52
C VAL A 173 3.31 -7.82 -1.91
N PHE A 174 3.31 -8.88 -2.71
CA PHE A 174 4.54 -9.48 -3.21
C PHE A 174 5.44 -8.46 -3.90
N ILE A 175 4.91 -7.70 -4.87
CA ILE A 175 5.75 -6.75 -5.60
C ILE A 175 6.15 -5.54 -4.76
N HIS A 176 5.32 -5.13 -3.79
CA HIS A 176 5.65 -4.11 -2.80
C HIS A 176 6.89 -4.51 -2.00
N GLU A 177 6.90 -5.73 -1.42
CA GLU A 177 7.99 -6.21 -0.57
C GLU A 177 9.22 -6.64 -1.37
N ALA A 178 9.01 -7.35 -2.49
CA ALA A 178 10.08 -7.90 -3.29
C ALA A 178 10.86 -6.84 -4.09
N PHE A 179 10.20 -5.75 -4.48
CA PHE A 179 10.80 -4.80 -5.40
C PHE A 179 10.49 -3.33 -5.09
N GLY A 180 9.29 -3.03 -4.60
CA GLY A 180 8.86 -1.65 -4.38
C GLY A 180 9.80 -0.87 -3.47
N HIS A 181 10.17 -1.41 -2.32
CA HIS A 181 11.14 -0.80 -1.41
C HIS A 181 12.54 -0.66 -2.01
N LEU A 182 12.99 -1.59 -2.84
CA LEU A 182 14.25 -1.47 -3.56
C LEU A 182 14.25 -0.35 -4.61
N SER A 183 13.06 0.10 -5.02
CA SER A 183 12.91 1.17 -6.01
C SER A 183 12.89 2.58 -5.37
N GLU A 184 12.85 2.68 -4.05
CA GLU A 184 12.94 3.94 -3.31
C GLU A 184 14.38 4.47 -3.41
N ALA A 185 14.57 5.57 -4.13
CA ALA A 185 15.90 6.01 -4.57
C ALA A 185 16.82 6.49 -3.46
N ASP A 186 16.29 6.89 -2.30
CA ASP A 186 17.08 7.23 -1.12
C ASP A 186 17.90 6.03 -0.63
N HIS A 187 17.30 4.85 -0.55
CA HIS A 187 18.01 3.61 -0.22
C HIS A 187 19.10 3.27 -1.26
N VAL A 188 18.79 3.40 -2.55
CA VAL A 188 19.76 3.15 -3.62
C VAL A 188 20.89 4.17 -3.60
N TYR A 189 20.59 5.44 -3.33
CA TYR A 189 21.58 6.51 -3.28
C TYR A 189 22.56 6.34 -2.10
N GLU A 190 22.08 5.94 -0.95
CA GLU A 190 22.87 5.82 0.28
C GLU A 190 23.70 4.53 0.34
N GLU A 191 23.24 3.43 -0.30
CA GLU A 191 23.81 2.10 -0.15
C GLU A 191 24.50 1.61 -1.43
N LYS A 192 25.84 1.53 -1.41
CA LYS A 192 26.64 1.10 -2.57
C LYS A 192 26.23 -0.26 -3.14
N ARG A 193 25.90 -1.20 -2.26
CA ARG A 193 25.45 -2.54 -2.69
C ARG A 193 24.15 -2.47 -3.48
N LEU A 194 23.23 -1.61 -3.07
CA LEU A 194 21.98 -1.39 -3.82
C LEU A 194 22.23 -0.72 -5.17
N GLN A 195 23.21 0.19 -5.27
CA GLN A 195 23.62 0.76 -6.56
C GLN A 195 24.11 -0.30 -7.55
N GLU A 196 24.87 -1.29 -7.06
CA GLU A 196 25.34 -2.42 -7.87
C GLU A 196 24.23 -3.36 -8.31
N ILE A 197 23.14 -3.45 -7.57
CA ILE A 197 22.00 -4.30 -7.85
C ILE A 197 20.94 -3.57 -8.69
N MET A 198 20.67 -2.32 -8.38
CA MET A 198 19.59 -1.53 -8.95
C MET A 198 20.03 -0.63 -10.09
N TYR A 199 20.94 -1.12 -10.96
CA TYR A 199 21.33 -0.37 -12.15
C TYR A 199 20.28 -0.47 -13.28
N MET A 200 20.08 0.63 -13.99
CA MET A 200 19.13 0.70 -15.10
C MET A 200 19.46 -0.32 -16.19
N GLY A 201 18.44 -0.99 -16.71
CA GLY A 201 18.55 -2.06 -17.69
C GLY A 201 18.81 -3.46 -17.11
N ARG A 202 18.98 -3.60 -15.79
CA ARG A 202 19.06 -4.93 -15.16
C ARG A 202 17.76 -5.69 -15.31
N ARG A 203 17.86 -6.98 -15.61
CA ARG A 203 16.70 -7.88 -15.70
C ARG A 203 16.33 -8.43 -14.32
N PHE A 204 15.07 -8.21 -13.94
CA PHE A 204 14.46 -8.71 -12.70
C PHE A 204 13.37 -9.76 -12.92
N GLY A 205 12.94 -9.95 -14.14
CA GLY A 205 11.92 -10.93 -14.46
C GLY A 205 11.82 -11.25 -15.95
N ASP A 206 10.82 -12.05 -16.29
CA ASP A 206 10.49 -12.33 -17.68
C ASP A 206 9.97 -11.07 -18.39
N LYS A 207 9.96 -11.11 -19.73
CA LYS A 207 9.46 -10.03 -20.60
C LYS A 207 7.98 -9.65 -20.34
N HIS A 208 7.22 -10.49 -19.68
CA HIS A 208 5.82 -10.23 -19.32
C HIS A 208 5.70 -9.41 -18.03
N LEU A 209 6.77 -9.26 -17.25
CA LEU A 209 6.74 -8.51 -16.00
C LEU A 209 6.83 -7.01 -16.28
N ASN A 210 5.74 -6.29 -15.97
CA ASN A 210 5.68 -4.84 -15.95
C ASN A 210 5.22 -4.39 -14.56
N VAL A 211 6.00 -3.54 -13.92
CA VAL A 211 5.74 -3.04 -12.56
C VAL A 211 5.66 -1.52 -12.59
N VAL A 212 4.65 -1.00 -11.97
CA VAL A 212 4.34 0.43 -11.90
C VAL A 212 4.14 0.87 -10.45
N ASP A 213 4.56 2.08 -10.14
CA ASP A 213 4.07 2.85 -8.99
C ASP A 213 3.40 4.12 -9.49
N GLY A 214 2.23 4.47 -8.95
CA GLY A 214 1.51 5.63 -9.48
C GLY A 214 0.50 6.24 -8.52
N ALA A 215 0.79 7.43 -8.00
CA ALA A 215 -0.16 8.24 -7.25
C ALA A 215 -1.14 9.01 -8.16
N ALA A 216 -0.81 9.15 -9.44
CA ALA A 216 -1.68 9.79 -10.43
C ALA A 216 -2.87 8.92 -10.88
N LEU A 217 -2.95 7.66 -10.44
CA LEU A 217 -4.10 6.79 -10.70
C LEU A 217 -5.31 7.26 -9.86
N PRO A 218 -6.48 7.52 -10.46
CA PRO A 218 -7.62 8.03 -9.71
C PRO A 218 -8.16 6.99 -8.73
N GLU A 219 -8.74 7.45 -7.64
CA GLU A 219 -9.58 6.67 -6.70
C GLU A 219 -8.88 5.55 -5.92
N LEU A 220 -7.60 5.29 -6.14
CA LEU A 220 -6.84 4.31 -5.37
C LEU A 220 -6.32 4.91 -4.07
N ARG A 221 -6.20 4.10 -3.04
CA ARG A 221 -5.82 4.57 -1.69
C ARG A 221 -4.43 5.20 -1.60
N GLY A 222 -3.50 4.85 -2.47
CA GLY A 222 -2.19 5.50 -2.56
C GLY A 222 -2.18 6.80 -3.36
N SER A 223 -3.32 7.22 -3.95
CA SER A 223 -3.38 8.34 -4.89
C SER A 223 -3.42 9.71 -4.21
N TYR A 224 -2.76 10.66 -4.83
CA TYR A 224 -2.78 12.10 -4.52
C TYR A 224 -2.32 12.90 -5.74
N ALA A 225 -2.60 14.19 -5.78
CA ALA A 225 -2.19 15.03 -6.90
C ALA A 225 -0.74 15.53 -6.77
N TYR A 226 -0.32 15.85 -5.55
CA TYR A 226 1.03 16.37 -5.25
C TYR A 226 1.58 15.66 -4.02
N ASP A 227 2.89 15.38 -4.03
CA ASP A 227 3.61 14.89 -2.86
C ASP A 227 3.87 16.01 -1.81
N ASP A 228 4.54 15.67 -0.72
CA ASP A 228 4.81 16.62 0.37
C ASP A 228 5.95 17.62 0.06
N GLU A 229 6.54 17.56 -1.14
CA GLU A 229 7.44 18.56 -1.70
C GLU A 229 6.77 19.44 -2.78
N GLY A 230 5.47 19.26 -3.02
CA GLY A 230 4.71 19.95 -4.06
C GLY A 230 5.02 19.47 -5.48
N THR A 231 5.64 18.32 -5.62
CA THR A 231 5.89 17.67 -6.91
C THR A 231 4.63 16.99 -7.40
N PRO A 232 4.20 17.21 -8.66
CA PRO A 232 3.06 16.48 -9.23
C PRO A 232 3.29 14.97 -9.20
N SER A 233 2.27 14.21 -8.84
CA SER A 233 2.32 12.77 -8.89
C SER A 233 2.41 12.25 -10.33
N THR A 234 3.06 11.10 -10.50
CA THR A 234 3.23 10.47 -11.81
C THR A 234 2.78 9.01 -11.77
N LYS A 235 2.68 8.40 -12.94
CA LYS A 235 2.68 6.94 -13.14
C LYS A 235 4.08 6.56 -13.59
N THR A 236 4.85 5.93 -12.72
CA THR A 236 6.25 5.57 -12.96
C THR A 236 6.38 4.09 -13.23
N HIS A 237 6.88 3.73 -14.42
CA HIS A 237 7.27 2.35 -14.68
C HIS A 237 8.60 2.07 -14.00
N LEU A 238 8.61 1.12 -13.09
CA LEU A 238 9.80 0.63 -12.40
C LEU A 238 10.46 -0.48 -13.21
N ILE A 239 9.66 -1.46 -13.61
CA ILE A 239 10.07 -2.55 -14.49
C ILE A 239 9.21 -2.50 -15.75
N LYS A 240 9.83 -2.64 -16.91
CA LYS A 240 9.16 -2.83 -18.19
C LYS A 240 9.84 -3.96 -18.96
N ASP A 241 9.03 -4.89 -19.48
CA ASP A 241 9.53 -6.08 -20.20
C ASP A 241 10.61 -6.84 -19.39
N GLY A 242 10.43 -6.90 -18.06
CA GLY A 242 11.35 -7.52 -17.13
C GLY A 242 12.63 -6.72 -16.80
N LEU A 243 12.81 -5.53 -17.36
CA LEU A 243 13.99 -4.69 -17.16
C LEU A 243 13.70 -3.51 -16.22
N LEU A 244 14.61 -3.21 -15.33
CA LEU A 244 14.56 -1.99 -14.50
C LEU A 244 14.73 -0.76 -15.40
N ILE A 245 13.75 0.14 -15.40
CA ILE A 245 13.76 1.35 -16.22
C ILE A 245 13.49 2.64 -15.43
N GLY A 246 13.14 2.53 -14.16
CA GLY A 246 12.85 3.70 -13.34
C GLY A 246 12.99 3.42 -11.84
N ARG A 247 12.99 4.49 -11.07
CA ARG A 247 12.98 4.52 -9.60
C ARG A 247 11.99 5.55 -9.11
N LEU A 248 11.70 5.50 -7.82
CA LEU A 248 10.89 6.50 -7.15
C LEU A 248 11.79 7.58 -6.54
N HIS A 249 11.49 8.83 -6.77
CA HIS A 249 12.34 9.95 -6.39
C HIS A 249 11.61 11.03 -5.60
N SER A 250 12.33 11.58 -4.61
CA SER A 250 12.16 12.93 -4.12
C SER A 250 12.90 13.93 -5.03
N ARG A 251 12.79 15.21 -4.77
CA ARG A 251 13.57 16.23 -5.49
C ARG A 251 15.08 16.11 -5.19
N GLU A 252 15.43 15.71 -3.97
CA GLU A 252 16.81 15.51 -3.54
C GLU A 252 17.45 14.34 -4.27
N THR A 253 16.85 13.16 -4.19
CA THR A 253 17.40 11.95 -4.82
C THR A 253 17.43 12.06 -6.35
N ALA A 254 16.45 12.73 -6.95
CA ALA A 254 16.44 12.98 -8.39
C ALA A 254 17.63 13.86 -8.81
N ALA A 255 17.92 14.95 -8.09
CA ALA A 255 19.06 15.79 -8.38
C ALA A 255 20.38 15.04 -8.19
N ALA A 256 20.54 14.33 -7.07
CA ALA A 256 21.74 13.59 -6.74
C ALA A 256 22.08 12.47 -7.75
N MET A 257 21.06 11.83 -8.33
CA MET A 257 21.23 10.73 -9.27
C MET A 257 21.09 11.16 -10.75
N GLY A 258 20.78 12.45 -11.02
CA GLY A 258 20.58 12.95 -12.38
C GLY A 258 19.32 12.39 -13.06
N GLU A 259 18.30 12.07 -12.26
CA GLU A 259 17.02 11.50 -12.71
C GLU A 259 15.89 12.53 -12.52
N THR A 260 14.65 12.18 -12.82
CA THR A 260 13.49 13.07 -12.74
C THR A 260 12.68 12.80 -11.46
N PRO A 261 12.23 13.81 -10.73
CA PRO A 261 11.32 13.65 -9.60
C PRO A 261 10.03 12.95 -10.02
N THR A 262 9.54 12.02 -9.20
CA THR A 262 8.37 11.20 -9.53
C THR A 262 7.14 11.52 -8.67
N GLY A 263 7.26 12.49 -7.75
CA GLY A 263 6.16 12.85 -6.87
C GLY A 263 5.94 11.80 -5.78
N ASN A 264 7.02 11.23 -5.26
CA ASN A 264 6.98 10.17 -4.24
C ASN A 264 7.52 10.60 -2.87
N ALA A 265 7.82 11.89 -2.67
CA ALA A 265 8.29 12.41 -1.40
C ALA A 265 7.13 12.51 -0.39
N ARG A 266 7.17 11.70 0.66
CA ARG A 266 6.10 11.62 1.67
C ARG A 266 6.65 11.66 3.08
N ALA A 267 6.04 12.47 3.95
CA ALA A 267 6.31 12.54 5.37
C ALA A 267 5.24 11.80 6.17
N ILE A 268 5.59 11.25 7.32
CA ILE A 268 4.63 10.69 8.27
C ILE A 268 3.62 11.76 8.71
N ASN A 269 4.14 12.95 9.00
CA ASN A 269 3.36 14.16 9.30
C ASN A 269 4.27 15.39 9.21
N TYR A 270 3.73 16.57 9.45
CA TYR A 270 4.43 17.87 9.36
C TYR A 270 5.69 18.02 10.23
N ARG A 271 5.98 17.09 11.16
CA ARG A 271 7.15 17.12 12.04
C ARG A 271 8.37 16.45 11.45
N PHE A 272 8.20 15.69 10.37
CA PHE A 272 9.27 14.91 9.75
C PHE A 272 9.55 15.40 8.34
N PRO A 273 10.81 15.31 7.88
CA PRO A 273 11.11 15.54 6.47
C PRO A 273 10.44 14.47 5.59
N PRO A 274 10.05 14.82 4.37
CA PRO A 274 9.65 13.83 3.38
C PRO A 274 10.80 12.87 3.04
N ILE A 275 10.49 11.61 2.84
CA ILE A 275 11.37 10.59 2.30
C ILE A 275 10.70 9.95 1.08
N VAL A 276 11.46 9.23 0.26
CA VAL A 276 10.88 8.52 -0.87
C VAL A 276 9.98 7.38 -0.39
N ARG A 277 8.74 7.33 -0.89
CA ARG A 277 7.77 6.28 -0.53
C ARG A 277 6.95 5.85 -1.72
N MET A 278 6.68 4.55 -1.79
CA MET A 278 5.70 3.99 -2.74
C MET A 278 4.32 4.60 -2.57
N THR A 279 3.53 4.54 -3.63
CA THR A 279 2.13 4.97 -3.69
C THR A 279 1.22 3.79 -4.01
N ASN A 280 0.78 3.63 -5.24
CA ASN A 280 0.06 2.44 -5.69
C ASN A 280 1.01 1.58 -6.52
N THR A 281 1.66 0.62 -5.88
CA THR A 281 2.61 -0.29 -6.53
C THR A 281 1.88 -1.56 -6.98
N TYR A 282 1.98 -1.90 -8.25
CA TYR A 282 1.28 -3.06 -8.81
C TYR A 282 2.00 -3.63 -10.03
N ILE A 283 1.70 -4.91 -10.32
CA ILE A 283 2.07 -5.56 -11.58
C ILE A 283 0.96 -5.22 -12.58
N GLU A 284 1.31 -4.68 -13.75
CA GLU A 284 0.33 -4.41 -14.79
C GLU A 284 -0.32 -5.71 -15.28
N PRO A 285 -1.64 -5.72 -15.53
CA PRO A 285 -2.32 -6.90 -16.01
C PRO A 285 -1.79 -7.30 -17.40
N GLY A 286 -1.61 -8.61 -17.60
CA GLY A 286 -1.37 -9.21 -18.90
C GLY A 286 -2.67 -9.65 -19.57
N GLU A 287 -2.55 -10.47 -20.61
CA GLU A 287 -3.70 -11.01 -21.36
C GLU A 287 -4.19 -12.36 -20.82
N ALA A 288 -3.37 -13.06 -20.01
CA ALA A 288 -3.71 -14.38 -19.49
C ALA A 288 -4.83 -14.31 -18.44
N THR A 289 -5.80 -15.19 -18.55
CA THR A 289 -6.84 -15.40 -17.56
C THR A 289 -6.33 -16.26 -16.39
N LEU A 290 -7.08 -16.33 -15.30
CA LEU A 290 -6.76 -17.25 -14.20
C LEU A 290 -6.76 -18.71 -14.68
N GLU A 291 -7.69 -19.08 -15.55
CA GLU A 291 -7.78 -20.41 -16.14
C GLU A 291 -6.52 -20.75 -16.96
N ASP A 292 -6.01 -19.80 -17.74
CA ASP A 292 -4.77 -19.97 -18.50
C ASP A 292 -3.59 -20.23 -17.56
N LEU A 293 -3.47 -19.45 -16.47
CA LEU A 293 -2.42 -19.63 -15.49
C LEU A 293 -2.52 -20.99 -14.77
N LEU A 294 -3.72 -21.38 -14.37
CA LEU A 294 -3.97 -22.66 -13.70
C LEU A 294 -3.64 -23.83 -14.60
N SER A 295 -4.03 -23.79 -15.87
CA SER A 295 -3.85 -24.89 -16.84
C SER A 295 -2.38 -25.32 -17.01
N GLY A 296 -1.44 -24.40 -16.77
CA GLY A 296 0.01 -24.66 -16.82
C GLY A 296 0.58 -25.34 -15.56
N VAL A 297 -0.20 -25.49 -14.49
CA VAL A 297 0.26 -25.97 -13.18
C VAL A 297 -0.24 -27.38 -12.91
N LYS A 298 0.68 -28.35 -12.90
CA LYS A 298 0.36 -29.73 -12.54
C LYS A 298 0.16 -29.90 -11.04
N GLU A 299 1.05 -29.33 -10.23
CA GLU A 299 0.95 -29.29 -8.77
C GLU A 299 1.49 -27.93 -8.29
N GLY A 300 0.76 -27.26 -7.42
CA GLY A 300 1.12 -25.95 -6.92
C GLY A 300 0.16 -25.41 -5.89
N VAL A 301 0.28 -24.13 -5.58
CA VAL A 301 -0.55 -23.43 -4.59
C VAL A 301 -1.14 -22.18 -5.21
N TYR A 302 -2.45 -21.99 -5.08
CA TYR A 302 -3.11 -20.72 -5.35
C TYR A 302 -3.25 -19.96 -4.03
N ALA A 303 -2.46 -18.91 -3.86
CA ALA A 303 -2.40 -18.10 -2.65
C ALA A 303 -3.17 -16.78 -2.86
N ARG A 304 -4.01 -16.43 -1.87
CA ARG A 304 -4.92 -15.30 -1.96
C ARG A 304 -4.88 -14.45 -0.70
N ASN A 305 -5.30 -13.20 -0.88
CA ASN A 305 -5.40 -12.25 0.22
C ASN A 305 -4.05 -12.11 0.96
N TRP A 306 -3.98 -11.34 2.03
CA TRP A 306 -2.72 -11.08 2.72
C TRP A 306 -2.88 -10.93 4.23
N TYR A 307 -1.83 -11.24 4.98
CA TYR A 307 -1.71 -10.91 6.40
C TYR A 307 -0.58 -9.93 6.69
N GLY A 308 0.37 -9.76 5.82
CA GLY A 308 1.48 -8.84 5.98
C GLY A 308 2.66 -9.22 5.11
N GLY A 309 3.65 -8.33 5.11
CA GLY A 309 4.93 -8.51 4.47
C GLY A 309 6.01 -7.76 5.22
N MET A 310 7.24 -8.07 4.93
CA MET A 310 8.41 -7.38 5.47
C MET A 310 9.57 -7.50 4.50
N THR A 311 10.25 -6.38 4.30
CA THR A 311 11.48 -6.30 3.51
C THR A 311 12.65 -5.97 4.40
N SER A 312 13.76 -6.66 4.18
CA SER A 312 15.06 -6.35 4.78
C SER A 312 16.14 -6.46 3.69
N MET A 313 16.48 -5.33 3.10
CA MET A 313 17.40 -5.26 1.97
C MET A 313 16.93 -6.13 0.78
N GLU A 314 17.71 -7.13 0.40
CA GLU A 314 17.39 -8.07 -0.69
C GLU A 314 16.50 -9.24 -0.26
N MET A 315 16.21 -9.35 1.03
CA MET A 315 15.33 -10.39 1.56
C MET A 315 13.96 -9.82 1.85
N PHE A 316 12.94 -10.58 1.52
CA PHE A 316 11.56 -10.24 1.83
C PHE A 316 10.77 -11.47 2.23
N THR A 317 9.72 -11.25 2.98
CA THR A 317 8.70 -12.22 3.32
C THR A 317 7.33 -11.61 3.11
N PHE A 318 6.36 -12.44 2.78
CA PHE A 318 4.95 -12.04 2.76
C PHE A 318 4.09 -13.26 3.07
N SER A 319 2.90 -13.03 3.59
CA SER A 319 2.00 -14.10 4.05
C SER A 319 0.65 -13.97 3.37
N ALA A 320 0.19 -15.08 2.80
CA ALA A 320 -1.16 -15.19 2.26
C ALA A 320 -2.19 -15.26 3.38
N GLY A 321 -3.38 -14.72 3.15
CA GLY A 321 -4.53 -14.89 4.03
C GLY A 321 -5.17 -16.26 3.91
N GLU A 322 -5.03 -16.89 2.75
CA GLU A 322 -5.55 -18.20 2.41
C GLU A 322 -4.77 -18.82 1.26
N ALA A 323 -4.77 -20.13 1.19
CA ALA A 323 -4.13 -20.86 0.12
C ALA A 323 -4.96 -22.09 -0.27
N TYR A 324 -4.86 -22.49 -1.52
CA TYR A 324 -5.52 -23.67 -2.06
C TYR A 324 -4.54 -24.53 -2.83
N MET A 325 -4.68 -25.85 -2.73
CA MET A 325 -3.92 -26.76 -3.56
C MET A 325 -4.35 -26.65 -5.01
N ILE A 326 -3.39 -26.63 -5.93
CA ILE A 326 -3.63 -26.79 -7.36
C ILE A 326 -3.19 -28.20 -7.76
N ARG A 327 -4.09 -28.96 -8.40
CA ARG A 327 -3.74 -30.23 -9.06
C ARG A 327 -4.32 -30.29 -10.46
N ASP A 328 -3.46 -30.61 -11.41
CA ASP A 328 -3.82 -30.76 -12.82
C ASP A 328 -4.67 -29.58 -13.34
N GLY A 329 -4.25 -28.35 -13.04
CA GLY A 329 -4.91 -27.13 -13.48
C GLY A 329 -6.19 -26.75 -12.72
N LYS A 330 -6.51 -27.42 -11.62
CA LYS A 330 -7.73 -27.15 -10.82
C LYS A 330 -7.39 -26.72 -9.41
N VAL A 331 -8.13 -25.75 -8.90
CA VAL A 331 -8.09 -25.34 -7.51
C VAL A 331 -8.93 -26.34 -6.70
N GLU A 332 -8.32 -26.93 -5.68
CA GLU A 332 -8.92 -27.97 -4.86
C GLU A 332 -9.05 -27.54 -3.38
N GLU A 333 -8.54 -28.34 -2.44
CA GLU A 333 -8.74 -28.10 -1.01
C GLU A 333 -8.05 -26.83 -0.50
N LEU A 334 -8.72 -26.19 0.47
CA LEU A 334 -8.13 -25.11 1.28
C LEU A 334 -6.95 -25.67 2.11
N LEU A 335 -5.89 -24.90 2.18
CA LEU A 335 -4.70 -25.17 2.99
C LEU A 335 -4.57 -24.13 4.10
N ARG A 336 -3.97 -24.53 5.21
CA ARG A 336 -3.51 -23.59 6.24
C ARG A 336 -1.98 -23.49 6.27
N PRO A 337 -1.44 -22.33 6.67
CA PRO A 337 0.01 -22.13 6.82
C PRO A 337 0.65 -22.99 7.89
#